data_5402c92a4a0c713b50becbac985c9f8b
#
_entry.id   5402c92a4a0c713b50becbac985c9f8b
#
_cell.length_a   1.000
_cell.length_b   1.000
_cell.length_c   1.000
_cell.angle_alpha   90.00
_cell.angle_beta   90.00
_cell.angle_gamma   90.00
#
_symmetry.space_group_name_H-M   'P 1'
#
loop_
_entity.id
_entity.type
_entity.pdbx_description
1 polymer ?
#
loop_
_entity_poly.entity_id
_entity_poly.type
_entity_poly.pdbx_seq_one_letter_code
_entity_poly.pdbx_strand_id
1 'polypeptide(L)'
;MAQALYRKWRPQTFDAVVGQEHVVQTLHNAVVSGRVAHAYLFSGPRCTGKTTMARLLAKAVNCLHPDPARRPDDACAICAAISEGRLLDLIELDAASNRGIDEIRDLRDKINFSPGEARFKVYIIDEVHMLTEPAFNALLKTLEEPPPHAIFVLATTDPQKVPVTIVSRCQPFAFRRLTLDEIVSHLQGLIDAEGLQADPQALALIARQATGSMRDAISLLDQLAAGGEVISVERVQDVLGAGALEQVMALADALAAGDAAGGLNAINAAIDGGADARQLARQIVDYLRGLMLVALGDSAQVNAPSEQRARMEAQAARLDLDRLIRATRLFNQAASELKTGWQPQLPLELAYLEALNRATPVAPASPPASGAPPAQARSATPTSAPSKPAPVQSAAAAAKSEATTASAPAASLKFDDVSTRWPGVLSELRSRSVQTWGLMNSCQLVGAEGDAVVLQWPSTTLRDIFERGKDKRLVEDVISEVLGQRVRARCVVEDDPVVQEARRLGGQVRPMANGS
;
A
#
# COMPACT_ATOMS: atom_id res chain seq x y z
N MET A 1 11.68 24.86 -20.30
CA MET A 1 10.60 24.45 -19.38
C MET A 1 10.99 24.87 -17.98
N ALA A 2 10.11 25.52 -17.23
CA ALA A 2 10.38 25.86 -15.84
C ALA A 2 10.53 24.57 -15.01
N GLN A 3 11.60 24.47 -14.24
CA GLN A 3 11.85 23.35 -13.35
C GLN A 3 10.99 23.53 -12.09
N ALA A 4 10.29 22.48 -11.65
CA ALA A 4 9.49 22.53 -10.42
C ALA A 4 10.35 22.95 -9.21
N LEU A 5 9.81 23.82 -8.35
CA LEU A 5 10.54 24.41 -7.22
C LEU A 5 11.14 23.35 -6.30
N TYR A 6 10.43 22.24 -6.02
CA TYR A 6 10.96 21.17 -5.15
C TYR A 6 12.22 20.47 -5.71
N ARG A 7 12.46 20.55 -7.03
CA ARG A 7 13.71 20.05 -7.65
C ARG A 7 14.80 21.10 -7.62
N LYS A 8 14.46 22.36 -7.95
CA LYS A 8 15.38 23.50 -7.94
C LYS A 8 15.99 23.71 -6.55
N TRP A 9 15.16 23.63 -5.51
CA TRP A 9 15.53 23.86 -4.11
C TRP A 9 15.89 22.61 -3.32
N ARG A 10 16.23 21.52 -4.01
CA ARG A 10 16.75 20.34 -3.33
C ARG A 10 18.11 20.67 -2.71
N PRO A 11 18.32 20.43 -1.39
CA PRO A 11 19.60 20.65 -0.71
C PRO A 11 20.77 20.02 -1.47
N GLN A 12 21.83 20.79 -1.68
CA GLN A 12 23.03 20.37 -2.40
C GLN A 12 24.25 20.20 -1.48
N THR A 13 24.17 20.71 -0.24
CA THR A 13 25.15 20.57 0.83
C THR A 13 24.48 20.12 2.13
N PHE A 14 25.24 19.65 3.09
CA PHE A 14 24.70 19.26 4.39
C PHE A 14 24.09 20.44 5.16
N ASP A 15 24.69 21.64 5.04
CA ASP A 15 24.20 22.84 5.73
C ASP A 15 22.87 23.35 5.18
N ALA A 16 22.51 22.99 3.93
CA ALA A 16 21.24 23.36 3.34
C ALA A 16 20.08 22.45 3.75
N VAL A 17 20.35 21.38 4.50
CA VAL A 17 19.31 20.44 4.95
C VAL A 17 18.55 21.03 6.12
N VAL A 18 17.22 21.11 6.00
CA VAL A 18 16.34 21.58 7.06
C VAL A 18 15.94 20.42 7.96
N GLY A 19 16.13 20.58 9.26
CA GLY A 19 15.91 19.53 10.24
C GLY A 19 16.89 18.36 10.07
N GLN A 20 16.66 17.26 10.77
CA GLN A 20 17.50 16.06 10.72
C GLN A 20 18.95 16.30 11.20
N GLU A 21 19.20 17.27 12.08
CA GLU A 21 20.54 17.70 12.53
C GLU A 21 21.39 16.51 13.00
N HIS A 22 20.78 15.56 13.73
CA HIS A 22 21.43 14.35 14.22
C HIS A 22 21.94 13.42 13.09
N VAL A 23 21.20 13.34 11.97
CA VAL A 23 21.59 12.57 10.78
C VAL A 23 22.73 13.29 10.06
N VAL A 24 22.54 14.59 9.80
CA VAL A 24 23.52 15.46 9.12
C VAL A 24 24.87 15.39 9.84
N GLN A 25 24.88 15.66 11.15
CA GLN A 25 26.10 15.69 11.93
C GLN A 25 26.82 14.34 11.97
N THR A 26 26.07 13.24 12.11
CA THR A 26 26.65 11.90 12.15
C THR A 26 27.28 11.52 10.80
N LEU A 27 26.60 11.79 9.69
CA LEU A 27 27.11 11.50 8.35
C LEU A 27 28.29 12.40 7.99
N HIS A 28 28.22 13.68 8.32
CA HIS A 28 29.33 14.62 8.12
C HIS A 28 30.57 14.17 8.90
N ASN A 29 30.44 13.80 10.17
CA ASN A 29 31.53 13.29 10.99
C ASN A 29 32.13 11.98 10.45
N ALA A 30 31.28 11.09 9.89
CA ALA A 30 31.75 9.87 9.22
C ALA A 30 32.62 10.17 7.99
N VAL A 31 32.23 11.17 7.19
CA VAL A 31 33.00 11.62 6.02
C VAL A 31 34.32 12.29 6.46
N VAL A 32 34.29 13.17 7.46
CA VAL A 32 35.48 13.87 7.99
C VAL A 32 36.50 12.88 8.56
N SER A 33 36.03 11.90 9.33
CA SER A 33 36.90 10.89 9.94
C SER A 33 37.32 9.77 8.99
N GLY A 34 36.80 9.74 7.76
CA GLY A 34 37.03 8.65 6.80
C GLY A 34 36.43 7.30 7.22
N ARG A 35 35.49 7.28 8.19
CA ARG A 35 34.83 6.07 8.70
C ARG A 35 33.45 5.92 8.10
N VAL A 36 33.39 5.81 6.79
CA VAL A 36 32.13 5.62 6.05
C VAL A 36 31.76 4.15 6.10
N ALA A 37 30.52 3.85 6.49
CA ALA A 37 30.01 2.47 6.48
C ALA A 37 29.71 2.02 5.03
N HIS A 38 29.76 0.71 4.80
CA HIS A 38 29.43 0.13 3.51
C HIS A 38 27.93 0.12 3.21
N ALA A 39 27.07 0.16 4.25
CA ALA A 39 25.62 0.15 4.09
C ALA A 39 24.92 1.01 5.15
N TYR A 40 23.93 1.77 4.69
CA TYR A 40 23.08 2.65 5.47
C TYR A 40 21.62 2.29 5.27
N LEU A 41 20.82 2.36 6.33
CA LEU A 41 19.36 2.22 6.27
C LEU A 41 18.70 3.52 6.74
N PHE A 42 18.13 4.28 5.81
CA PHE A 42 17.39 5.51 6.06
C PHE A 42 15.91 5.20 6.21
N SER A 43 15.38 5.29 7.41
CA SER A 43 13.97 5.00 7.72
C SER A 43 13.22 6.25 8.15
N GLY A 44 11.94 6.34 7.85
CA GLY A 44 11.09 7.44 8.30
C GLY A 44 9.98 7.79 7.30
N PRO A 45 9.08 8.71 7.64
CA PRO A 45 7.93 9.09 6.82
C PRO A 45 8.32 9.53 5.41
N ARG A 46 7.34 9.52 4.50
CA ARG A 46 7.56 9.99 3.13
C ARG A 46 7.97 11.47 3.10
N CYS A 47 8.84 11.83 2.15
CA CYS A 47 9.27 13.22 1.88
C CYS A 47 9.99 13.93 3.05
N THR A 48 10.64 13.18 3.97
CA THR A 48 11.45 13.72 5.06
C THR A 48 12.94 13.93 4.71
N GLY A 49 13.32 13.76 3.44
CA GLY A 49 14.68 14.02 2.97
C GLY A 49 15.59 12.80 2.81
N LYS A 50 15.09 11.57 2.97
CA LYS A 50 15.89 10.33 2.88
C LYS A 50 16.71 10.23 1.59
N THR A 51 16.08 10.32 0.44
CA THR A 51 16.74 10.24 -0.88
C THR A 51 17.67 11.43 -1.12
N THR A 52 17.34 12.62 -0.61
CA THR A 52 18.21 13.81 -0.66
C THR A 52 19.47 13.58 0.15
N MET A 53 19.34 13.07 1.38
CA MET A 53 20.49 12.76 2.24
C MET A 53 21.38 11.66 1.64
N ALA A 54 20.77 10.66 0.99
CA ALA A 54 21.51 9.61 0.26
C ALA A 54 22.39 10.22 -0.86
N ARG A 55 21.85 11.17 -1.63
CA ARG A 55 22.60 11.89 -2.66
C ARG A 55 23.69 12.79 -2.07
N LEU A 56 23.42 13.46 -0.94
CA LEU A 56 24.41 14.28 -0.26
C LEU A 56 25.57 13.42 0.27
N LEU A 57 25.27 12.24 0.82
CA LEU A 57 26.32 11.29 1.21
C LEU A 57 27.14 10.84 -0.01
N ALA A 58 26.49 10.49 -1.12
CA ALA A 58 27.16 10.12 -2.37
C ALA A 58 28.07 11.23 -2.89
N LYS A 59 27.62 12.51 -2.81
CA LYS A 59 28.47 13.68 -3.13
C LYS A 59 29.66 13.77 -2.17
N ALA A 60 29.41 13.69 -0.86
CA ALA A 60 30.44 13.93 0.15
C ALA A 60 31.57 12.91 0.10
N VAL A 61 31.25 11.61 -0.09
CA VAL A 61 32.27 10.53 -0.17
C VAL A 61 33.09 10.61 -1.47
N ASN A 62 32.53 11.17 -2.54
CA ASN A 62 33.15 11.29 -3.85
C ASN A 62 33.67 12.68 -4.17
N CYS A 63 33.43 13.68 -3.33
CA CYS A 63 33.85 15.05 -3.53
C CYS A 63 35.39 15.17 -3.64
N LEU A 64 35.85 15.95 -4.61
CA LEU A 64 37.27 16.17 -4.88
C LEU A 64 37.91 17.24 -3.99
N HIS A 65 37.10 17.93 -3.14
CA HIS A 65 37.66 18.95 -2.24
C HIS A 65 38.70 18.31 -1.28
N PRO A 66 39.89 18.94 -1.14
CA PRO A 66 40.98 18.38 -0.35
C PRO A 66 40.63 18.26 1.12
N ASP A 67 39.93 19.26 1.68
CA ASP A 67 39.45 19.24 3.08
C ASP A 67 38.16 18.44 3.22
N PRO A 68 38.17 17.31 3.96
CA PRO A 68 36.97 16.50 4.18
C PRO A 68 35.86 17.25 4.92
N ALA A 69 36.17 18.23 5.75
CA ALA A 69 35.18 18.99 6.49
C ALA A 69 34.32 19.92 5.58
N ARG A 70 34.79 20.20 4.38
CA ARG A 70 34.08 21.03 3.40
C ARG A 70 33.37 20.21 2.30
N ARG A 71 33.25 18.90 2.50
CA ARG A 71 32.55 18.00 1.55
C ARG A 71 31.08 17.83 1.93
N PRO A 72 30.17 17.87 0.96
CA PRO A 72 30.36 18.19 -0.46
C PRO A 72 30.53 19.71 -0.69
N ASP A 73 31.43 20.10 -1.62
CA ASP A 73 31.69 21.50 -1.99
C ASP A 73 30.71 22.05 -3.05
N ASP A 74 29.89 21.19 -3.63
CA ASP A 74 28.93 21.45 -4.72
C ASP A 74 29.55 22.16 -5.96
N ALA A 75 30.86 22.29 -6.05
CA ALA A 75 31.55 23.01 -7.09
C ALA A 75 32.44 22.10 -7.95
N CYS A 76 32.95 20.99 -7.43
CA CYS A 76 33.83 20.10 -8.19
C CYS A 76 33.06 19.30 -9.25
N ALA A 77 33.80 18.75 -10.23
CA ALA A 77 33.23 18.01 -11.37
C ALA A 77 32.31 16.86 -10.95
N ILE A 78 32.67 16.11 -9.87
CA ILE A 78 31.88 15.00 -9.37
C ILE A 78 30.57 15.51 -8.71
N CYS A 79 30.66 16.56 -7.89
CA CYS A 79 29.46 17.14 -7.27
C CYS A 79 28.47 17.66 -8.34
N ALA A 80 28.97 18.34 -9.38
CA ALA A 80 28.17 18.82 -10.49
C ALA A 80 27.52 17.64 -11.27
N ALA A 81 28.30 16.59 -11.56
CA ALA A 81 27.80 15.41 -12.27
C ALA A 81 26.69 14.69 -11.49
N ILE A 82 26.79 14.60 -10.14
CA ILE A 82 25.73 14.02 -9.29
C ILE A 82 24.48 14.91 -9.30
N SER A 83 24.63 16.23 -9.18
CA SER A 83 23.51 17.19 -9.20
C SER A 83 22.72 17.12 -10.50
N GLU A 84 23.41 16.95 -11.62
CA GLU A 84 22.84 16.82 -12.96
C GLU A 84 22.37 15.40 -13.30
N GLY A 85 22.66 14.42 -12.45
CA GLY A 85 22.29 13.01 -12.66
C GLY A 85 23.09 12.33 -13.78
N ARG A 86 24.33 12.78 -14.05
CA ARG A 86 25.21 12.26 -15.11
C ARG A 86 26.24 11.24 -14.62
N LEU A 87 26.50 11.18 -13.31
CA LEU A 87 27.51 10.29 -12.76
C LEU A 87 27.08 8.83 -12.85
N LEU A 88 27.81 8.02 -13.61
CA LEU A 88 27.54 6.58 -13.79
C LEU A 88 27.82 5.75 -12.52
N ASP A 89 28.65 6.26 -11.62
CA ASP A 89 28.98 5.60 -10.35
C ASP A 89 27.94 5.87 -9.24
N LEU A 90 26.90 6.64 -9.53
CA LEU A 90 25.71 6.79 -8.70
C LEU A 90 24.52 6.07 -9.36
N ILE A 91 24.14 4.94 -8.80
CA ILE A 91 23.01 4.14 -9.28
C ILE A 91 21.85 4.32 -8.32
N GLU A 92 20.75 4.88 -8.85
CA GLU A 92 19.49 5.03 -8.08
C GLU A 92 18.45 4.07 -8.63
N LEU A 93 17.88 3.27 -7.75
CA LEU A 93 16.84 2.29 -8.04
C LEU A 93 15.63 2.57 -7.15
N ASP A 94 14.48 2.79 -7.76
CA ASP A 94 13.19 2.82 -7.07
C ASP A 94 12.63 1.40 -7.01
N ALA A 95 12.62 0.80 -5.82
CA ALA A 95 12.09 -0.54 -5.62
C ALA A 95 10.57 -0.62 -5.80
N ALA A 96 9.84 0.50 -5.82
CA ALA A 96 8.42 0.48 -6.14
C ALA A 96 8.18 0.13 -7.62
N SER A 97 9.09 0.55 -8.51
CA SER A 97 9.04 0.28 -9.95
C SER A 97 9.86 -0.96 -10.34
N ASN A 98 10.90 -1.30 -9.56
CA ASN A 98 11.86 -2.37 -9.84
C ASN A 98 11.92 -3.39 -8.69
N ARG A 99 10.86 -4.20 -8.53
CA ARG A 99 10.65 -5.10 -7.38
C ARG A 99 11.30 -6.47 -7.54
N GLY A 100 11.69 -6.82 -8.77
CA GLY A 100 12.07 -8.18 -9.16
C GLY A 100 13.46 -8.58 -8.69
N ILE A 101 13.71 -9.87 -8.79
CA ILE A 101 15.01 -10.45 -8.47
C ILE A 101 16.04 -10.15 -9.57
N ASP A 102 15.58 -9.99 -10.82
CA ASP A 102 16.47 -9.84 -11.97
C ASP A 102 17.16 -8.47 -11.96
N GLU A 103 16.44 -7.41 -11.58
CA GLU A 103 17.00 -6.07 -11.40
C GLU A 103 18.07 -6.03 -10.30
N ILE A 104 17.86 -6.76 -9.22
CA ILE A 104 18.86 -6.86 -8.14
C ILE A 104 20.04 -7.76 -8.54
N ARG A 105 19.84 -8.77 -9.36
CA ARG A 105 20.93 -9.58 -9.94
C ARG A 105 21.78 -8.75 -10.89
N ASP A 106 21.16 -7.99 -11.77
CA ASP A 106 21.86 -7.07 -12.67
C ASP A 106 22.69 -6.04 -11.90
N LEU A 107 22.11 -5.51 -10.79
CA LEU A 107 22.81 -4.61 -9.90
C LEU A 107 24.02 -5.33 -9.27
N ARG A 108 23.83 -6.53 -8.73
CA ARG A 108 24.90 -7.35 -8.13
C ARG A 108 26.04 -7.64 -9.11
N ASP A 109 25.73 -7.96 -10.35
CA ASP A 109 26.73 -8.28 -11.36
C ASP A 109 27.56 -7.03 -11.72
N LYS A 110 26.96 -5.83 -11.65
CA LYS A 110 27.63 -4.53 -11.86
C LYS A 110 28.42 -4.03 -10.65
N ILE A 111 28.18 -4.55 -9.46
CA ILE A 111 28.85 -4.12 -8.21
C ILE A 111 30.33 -4.45 -8.22
N ASN A 112 30.71 -5.58 -8.80
CA ASN A 112 32.11 -6.04 -8.83
C ASN A 112 33.02 -5.20 -9.71
N PHE A 113 32.46 -4.35 -10.58
CA PHE A 113 33.26 -3.45 -11.41
C PHE A 113 33.65 -2.21 -10.61
N SER A 114 34.92 -1.86 -10.66
CA SER A 114 35.46 -0.62 -10.07
C SER A 114 34.72 0.62 -10.58
N PRO A 115 34.65 1.70 -9.79
CA PRO A 115 34.13 2.98 -10.24
C PRO A 115 34.91 3.49 -11.46
N GLY A 116 34.21 4.18 -12.36
CA GLY A 116 34.83 4.78 -13.57
C GLY A 116 35.49 6.14 -13.30
N GLU A 117 34.83 7.02 -12.57
CA GLU A 117 35.25 8.40 -12.33
C GLU A 117 35.33 8.74 -10.83
N ALA A 118 34.47 8.12 -10.00
CA ALA A 118 34.36 8.40 -8.57
C ALA A 118 35.30 7.52 -7.72
N ARG A 119 35.41 7.82 -6.42
CA ARG A 119 36.13 6.95 -5.47
C ARG A 119 35.31 5.73 -5.06
N PHE A 120 34.01 5.97 -4.88
CA PHE A 120 33.05 4.96 -4.44
C PHE A 120 31.90 4.88 -5.44
N LYS A 121 31.45 3.67 -5.68
CA LYS A 121 30.22 3.39 -6.41
C LYS A 121 29.07 3.35 -5.40
N VAL A 122 28.11 4.26 -5.52
CA VAL A 122 27.05 4.42 -4.55
C VAL A 122 25.73 3.90 -5.15
N TYR A 123 25.09 3.02 -4.40
CA TYR A 123 23.80 2.41 -4.74
C TYR A 123 22.73 2.93 -3.81
N ILE A 124 21.79 3.72 -4.33
CA ILE A 124 20.61 4.19 -3.59
C ILE A 124 19.43 3.33 -4.00
N ILE A 125 18.84 2.60 -3.04
CA ILE A 125 17.63 1.82 -3.26
C ILE A 125 16.51 2.49 -2.47
N ASP A 126 15.62 3.20 -3.17
CA ASP A 126 14.49 3.88 -2.53
C ASP A 126 13.31 2.93 -2.40
N GLU A 127 12.51 3.13 -1.35
CA GLU A 127 11.38 2.28 -0.93
C GLU A 127 11.75 0.78 -0.89
N VAL A 128 12.92 0.47 -0.33
CA VAL A 128 13.50 -0.89 -0.32
C VAL A 128 12.56 -1.96 0.21
N HIS A 129 11.60 -1.61 1.09
CA HIS A 129 10.58 -2.54 1.59
C HIS A 129 9.64 -3.09 0.50
N MET A 130 9.67 -2.53 -0.71
CA MET A 130 8.88 -2.98 -1.85
C MET A 130 9.55 -4.12 -2.62
N LEU A 131 10.82 -4.44 -2.33
CA LEU A 131 11.52 -5.58 -2.93
C LEU A 131 10.84 -6.89 -2.55
N THR A 132 10.88 -7.84 -3.47
CA THR A 132 10.44 -9.21 -3.20
C THR A 132 11.44 -9.94 -2.28
N GLU A 133 10.98 -10.96 -1.57
CA GLU A 133 11.84 -11.77 -0.70
C GLU A 133 13.06 -12.38 -1.42
N PRO A 134 12.93 -12.92 -2.66
CA PRO A 134 14.08 -13.37 -3.44
C PRO A 134 15.07 -12.24 -3.79
N ALA A 135 14.58 -11.01 -3.99
CA ALA A 135 15.43 -9.85 -4.26
C ALA A 135 16.23 -9.43 -3.00
N PHE A 136 15.60 -9.43 -1.82
CA PHE A 136 16.32 -9.25 -0.55
C PHE A 136 17.42 -10.30 -0.35
N ASN A 137 17.12 -11.58 -0.61
CA ASN A 137 18.08 -12.66 -0.48
C ASN A 137 19.28 -12.53 -1.46
N ALA A 138 19.04 -11.99 -2.65
CA ALA A 138 20.12 -11.69 -3.59
C ALA A 138 21.03 -10.55 -3.11
N LEU A 139 20.46 -9.55 -2.40
CA LEU A 139 21.19 -8.41 -1.85
C LEU A 139 22.03 -8.79 -0.62
N LEU A 140 21.58 -9.77 0.19
CA LEU A 140 22.25 -10.20 1.43
C LEU A 140 23.72 -10.55 1.23
N LYS A 141 24.05 -11.35 0.19
CA LYS A 141 25.43 -11.75 -0.09
C LYS A 141 26.36 -10.55 -0.32
N THR A 142 25.86 -9.51 -0.96
CA THR A 142 26.62 -8.30 -1.25
C THR A 142 26.77 -7.40 -0.01
N LEU A 143 25.78 -7.42 0.89
CA LEU A 143 25.86 -6.68 2.16
C LEU A 143 26.75 -7.41 3.19
N GLU A 144 26.92 -8.72 3.08
CA GLU A 144 27.82 -9.52 3.94
C GLU A 144 29.30 -9.33 3.55
N GLU A 145 29.57 -9.37 2.24
CA GLU A 145 30.93 -9.25 1.68
C GLU A 145 30.96 -8.12 0.64
N PRO A 146 30.81 -6.84 1.09
CA PRO A 146 30.77 -5.73 0.16
C PRO A 146 32.16 -5.46 -0.44
N PRO A 147 32.24 -5.19 -1.76
CA PRO A 147 33.46 -4.67 -2.33
C PRO A 147 33.88 -3.35 -1.67
N PRO A 148 35.16 -3.07 -1.49
CA PRO A 148 35.66 -1.92 -0.73
C PRO A 148 35.29 -0.56 -1.37
N HIS A 149 34.89 -0.57 -2.63
CA HIS A 149 34.47 0.61 -3.38
C HIS A 149 32.95 0.80 -3.45
N ALA A 150 32.16 -0.11 -2.88
CA ALA A 150 30.70 -0.04 -2.95
C ALA A 150 30.10 0.48 -1.65
N ILE A 151 29.16 1.43 -1.76
CA ILE A 151 28.37 1.95 -0.64
C ILE A 151 26.90 1.81 -0.98
N PHE A 152 26.12 1.25 -0.05
CA PHE A 152 24.68 1.09 -0.17
C PHE A 152 23.94 2.08 0.72
N VAL A 153 22.91 2.72 0.17
CA VAL A 153 21.96 3.52 0.94
C VAL A 153 20.55 3.01 0.66
N LEU A 154 20.01 2.28 1.61
CA LEU A 154 18.65 1.73 1.56
C LEU A 154 17.70 2.74 2.21
N ALA A 155 16.70 3.21 1.49
CA ALA A 155 15.69 4.12 2.03
C ALA A 155 14.33 3.42 2.12
N THR A 156 13.59 3.64 3.22
CA THR A 156 12.28 3.03 3.43
C THR A 156 11.34 3.94 4.21
N THR A 157 10.07 3.87 3.88
CA THR A 157 8.99 4.45 4.68
C THR A 157 8.41 3.47 5.71
N ASP A 158 8.68 2.18 5.54
CA ASP A 158 8.19 1.12 6.44
C ASP A 158 9.34 0.19 6.86
N PRO A 159 10.07 0.54 7.93
CA PRO A 159 11.21 -0.26 8.40
C PRO A 159 10.81 -1.64 8.92
N GLN A 160 9.54 -1.84 9.31
CA GLN A 160 9.06 -3.12 9.84
C GLN A 160 8.96 -4.19 8.74
N LYS A 161 8.80 -3.80 7.48
CA LYS A 161 8.78 -4.71 6.33
C LYS A 161 10.18 -5.09 5.81
N VAL A 162 11.23 -4.44 6.30
CA VAL A 162 12.59 -4.79 5.91
C VAL A 162 13.08 -5.96 6.76
N PRO A 163 13.58 -7.05 6.16
CA PRO A 163 14.08 -8.20 6.90
C PRO A 163 15.17 -7.83 7.92
N VAL A 164 15.08 -8.41 9.11
CA VAL A 164 16.05 -8.16 10.20
C VAL A 164 17.48 -8.48 9.77
N THR A 165 17.65 -9.45 8.88
CA THR A 165 18.95 -9.83 8.28
C THR A 165 19.59 -8.71 7.47
N ILE A 166 18.80 -7.85 6.80
CA ILE A 166 19.27 -6.63 6.12
C ILE A 166 19.57 -5.54 7.13
N VAL A 167 18.63 -5.30 8.07
CA VAL A 167 18.77 -4.24 9.09
C VAL A 167 20.05 -4.42 9.91
N SER A 168 20.40 -5.64 10.30
CA SER A 168 21.58 -5.95 11.10
C SER A 168 22.93 -5.67 10.40
N ARG A 169 22.92 -5.52 9.07
CA ARG A 169 24.11 -5.23 8.24
C ARG A 169 24.22 -3.78 7.81
N CYS A 170 23.22 -2.97 8.15
CA CYS A 170 23.16 -1.55 7.79
C CYS A 170 23.29 -0.68 9.02
N GLN A 171 23.90 0.48 8.88
CA GLN A 171 23.86 1.52 9.91
C GLN A 171 22.50 2.24 9.83
N PRO A 172 21.63 2.14 10.86
CA PRO A 172 20.30 2.72 10.79
C PRO A 172 20.30 4.22 11.12
N PHE A 173 19.48 4.97 10.37
CA PHE A 173 19.19 6.38 10.61
C PHE A 173 17.68 6.61 10.53
N ALA A 174 17.10 7.19 11.59
CA ALA A 174 15.68 7.50 11.65
C ALA A 174 15.44 8.97 11.31
N PHE A 175 14.62 9.21 10.27
CA PHE A 175 14.21 10.54 9.85
C PHE A 175 12.88 10.90 10.50
N ARG A 176 12.80 12.09 11.08
CA ARG A 176 11.57 12.61 11.67
C ARG A 176 10.77 13.49 10.71
N ARG A 177 9.51 13.71 10.99
CA ARG A 177 8.74 14.78 10.34
C ARG A 177 9.33 16.14 10.74
N LEU A 178 9.27 17.06 9.81
CA LEU A 178 9.63 18.46 10.08
C LEU A 178 8.56 19.12 10.94
N THR A 179 8.97 20.03 11.80
CA THR A 179 8.06 20.87 12.58
C THR A 179 7.43 21.93 11.69
N LEU A 180 6.33 22.51 12.16
CA LEU A 180 5.65 23.58 11.44
C LEU A 180 6.59 24.78 11.23
N ASP A 181 7.34 25.16 12.26
CA ASP A 181 8.23 26.31 12.23
C ASP A 181 9.41 26.09 11.26
N GLU A 182 9.96 24.89 11.20
CA GLU A 182 11.02 24.52 10.24
C GLU A 182 10.52 24.67 8.80
N ILE A 183 9.28 24.23 8.52
CA ILE A 183 8.69 24.36 7.18
C ILE A 183 8.40 25.81 6.85
N VAL A 184 7.75 26.57 7.75
CA VAL A 184 7.45 27.99 7.53
C VAL A 184 8.71 28.80 7.28
N SER A 185 9.75 28.61 8.11
CA SER A 185 11.03 29.32 7.96
C SER A 185 11.69 29.00 6.61
N HIS A 186 11.66 27.76 6.17
CA HIS A 186 12.21 27.37 4.88
C HIS A 186 11.41 27.94 3.70
N LEU A 187 10.07 27.89 3.77
CA LEU A 187 9.20 28.48 2.75
C LEU A 187 9.41 29.98 2.64
N GLN A 188 9.60 30.71 3.76
CA GLN A 188 9.91 32.12 3.75
C GLN A 188 11.20 32.39 2.99
N GLY A 189 12.28 31.65 3.28
CA GLY A 189 13.53 31.78 2.55
C GLY A 189 13.41 31.51 1.05
N LEU A 190 12.54 30.55 0.66
CA LEU A 190 12.23 30.29 -0.75
C LEU A 190 11.53 31.46 -1.44
N ILE A 191 10.54 32.05 -0.76
CA ILE A 191 9.78 33.20 -1.25
C ILE A 191 10.69 34.39 -1.46
N ASP A 192 11.56 34.68 -0.50
CA ASP A 192 12.53 35.77 -0.58
C ASP A 192 13.50 35.55 -1.77
N ALA A 193 13.97 34.31 -1.97
CA ALA A 193 14.91 33.98 -3.04
C ALA A 193 14.26 33.94 -4.44
N GLU A 194 12.98 33.58 -4.56
CA GLU A 194 12.25 33.58 -5.83
C GLU A 194 11.58 34.95 -6.13
N GLY A 195 11.66 35.90 -5.20
CA GLY A 195 11.03 37.22 -5.35
C GLY A 195 9.50 37.17 -5.34
N LEU A 196 8.93 36.16 -4.67
CA LEU A 196 7.48 35.98 -4.50
C LEU A 196 6.97 36.81 -3.32
N GLN A 197 5.67 37.03 -3.28
CA GLN A 197 5.00 37.67 -2.13
C GLN A 197 3.98 36.71 -1.52
N ALA A 198 4.04 36.54 -0.20
CA ALA A 198 3.10 35.68 0.52
C ALA A 198 2.76 36.26 1.89
N ASP A 199 1.53 36.04 2.31
CA ASP A 199 1.10 36.30 3.68
C ASP A 199 1.74 35.26 4.64
N PRO A 200 2.32 35.66 5.78
CA PRO A 200 2.82 34.74 6.78
C PRO A 200 1.78 33.71 7.26
N GLN A 201 0.50 34.09 7.32
CA GLN A 201 -0.59 33.18 7.68
C GLN A 201 -0.84 32.14 6.57
N ALA A 202 -0.69 32.52 5.30
CA ALA A 202 -0.78 31.61 4.17
C ALA A 202 0.32 30.55 4.22
N LEU A 203 1.57 30.93 4.57
CA LEU A 203 2.67 29.99 4.74
C LEU A 203 2.42 29.00 5.88
N ALA A 204 1.85 29.47 6.99
CA ALA A 204 1.48 28.59 8.09
C ALA A 204 0.39 27.57 7.68
N LEU A 205 -0.56 27.97 6.82
CA LEU A 205 -1.56 27.05 6.27
C LEU A 205 -0.92 25.99 5.36
N ILE A 206 -0.03 26.40 4.45
CA ILE A 206 0.73 25.49 3.57
C ILE A 206 1.51 24.49 4.42
N ALA A 207 2.23 24.94 5.45
CA ALA A 207 3.03 24.11 6.32
C ALA A 207 2.18 23.09 7.12
N ARG A 208 1.01 23.49 7.59
CA ARG A 208 0.05 22.59 8.26
C ARG A 208 -0.44 21.50 7.31
N GLN A 209 -0.82 21.90 6.09
CA GLN A 209 -1.29 20.94 5.08
C GLN A 209 -0.23 19.93 4.68
N ALA A 210 1.04 20.33 4.66
CA ALA A 210 2.15 19.46 4.31
C ALA A 210 2.46 18.37 5.37
N THR A 211 1.87 18.46 6.57
CA THR A 211 1.97 17.43 7.64
C THR A 211 3.39 16.94 7.93
N GLY A 212 4.38 17.86 7.88
CA GLY A 212 5.80 17.57 8.14
C GLY A 212 6.59 17.13 6.91
N SER A 213 6.03 17.27 5.70
CA SER A 213 6.69 16.97 4.42
C SER A 213 7.14 18.25 3.71
N MET A 214 8.44 18.48 3.61
CA MET A 214 8.97 19.66 2.91
C MET A 214 8.64 19.64 1.41
N ARG A 215 8.71 18.47 0.77
CA ARG A 215 8.42 18.36 -0.67
C ARG A 215 6.98 18.73 -0.98
N ASP A 216 6.02 18.30 -0.14
CA ASP A 216 4.61 18.59 -0.36
C ASP A 216 4.32 20.07 -0.10
N ALA A 217 4.97 20.68 0.92
CA ALA A 217 4.90 22.12 1.19
C ALA A 217 5.40 22.95 -0.02
N ILE A 218 6.58 22.61 -0.55
CA ILE A 218 7.14 23.32 -1.71
C ILE A 218 6.30 23.08 -2.97
N SER A 219 5.74 21.89 -3.17
CA SER A 219 4.87 21.60 -4.32
C SER A 219 3.57 22.39 -4.27
N LEU A 220 2.98 22.56 -3.08
CA LEU A 220 1.81 23.41 -2.89
C LEU A 220 2.15 24.90 -3.11
N LEU A 221 3.31 25.34 -2.60
CA LEU A 221 3.80 26.69 -2.87
C LEU A 221 3.98 26.94 -4.37
N ASP A 222 4.57 26.01 -5.10
CA ASP A 222 4.80 26.07 -6.56
C ASP A 222 3.47 26.20 -7.33
N GLN A 223 2.46 25.43 -6.92
CA GLN A 223 1.11 25.49 -7.48
C GLN A 223 0.46 26.86 -7.24
N LEU A 224 0.60 27.42 -6.05
CA LEU A 224 0.06 28.73 -5.68
C LEU A 224 0.79 29.88 -6.39
N ALA A 225 2.11 29.75 -6.58
CA ALA A 225 2.94 30.74 -7.24
C ALA A 225 2.70 30.83 -8.77
N ALA A 226 2.20 29.76 -9.40
CA ALA A 226 1.98 29.71 -10.84
C ALA A 226 1.04 30.79 -11.39
N GLY A 227 0.20 31.42 -10.55
CA GLY A 227 -0.72 32.50 -10.94
C GLY A 227 -0.10 33.91 -10.92
N GLY A 228 1.14 34.08 -10.45
CA GLY A 228 1.82 35.39 -10.45
C GLY A 228 1.27 36.46 -9.49
N GLU A 229 0.32 36.10 -8.64
CA GLU A 229 -0.31 36.97 -7.65
C GLU A 229 0.28 36.72 -6.25
N VAL A 230 -0.01 37.64 -5.32
CA VAL A 230 0.33 37.47 -3.90
C VAL A 230 -0.33 36.20 -3.36
N ILE A 231 0.42 35.37 -2.66
CA ILE A 231 -0.09 34.15 -2.02
C ILE A 231 -0.82 34.56 -0.73
N SER A 232 -2.11 34.83 -0.84
CA SER A 232 -2.99 35.20 0.28
C SER A 232 -3.58 33.95 0.96
N VAL A 233 -4.14 34.15 2.15
CA VAL A 233 -4.83 33.10 2.90
C VAL A 233 -6.01 32.54 2.10
N GLU A 234 -6.81 33.43 1.47
CA GLU A 234 -7.97 33.05 0.66
C GLU A 234 -7.56 32.17 -0.50
N ARG A 235 -6.50 32.53 -1.20
CA ARG A 235 -5.98 31.73 -2.33
C ARG A 235 -5.51 30.35 -1.89
N VAL A 236 -4.82 30.25 -0.76
CA VAL A 236 -4.44 28.93 -0.19
C VAL A 236 -5.69 28.11 0.13
N GLN A 237 -6.69 28.74 0.75
CA GLN A 237 -7.96 28.09 1.07
C GLN A 237 -8.69 27.61 -0.19
N ASP A 238 -8.75 28.41 -1.25
CA ASP A 238 -9.37 28.05 -2.52
C ASP A 238 -8.69 26.83 -3.16
N VAL A 239 -7.35 26.82 -3.21
CA VAL A 239 -6.57 25.68 -3.76
C VAL A 239 -6.67 24.45 -2.86
N LEU A 240 -6.76 24.62 -1.55
CA LEU A 240 -6.98 23.53 -0.60
C LEU A 240 -8.42 23.03 -0.57
N GLY A 241 -9.34 23.71 -1.28
CA GLY A 241 -10.74 23.35 -1.37
C GLY A 241 -11.52 23.87 -0.16
N ALA A 242 -11.51 25.18 0.10
CA ALA A 242 -12.34 25.80 1.15
C ALA A 242 -13.83 25.50 0.96
N GLY A 243 -14.30 25.38 -0.29
CA GLY A 243 -15.62 24.88 -0.60
C GLY A 243 -15.90 23.47 -0.05
N ALA A 244 -14.86 22.62 -0.01
CA ALA A 244 -15.00 21.28 0.56
C ALA A 244 -15.12 21.31 2.09
N LEU A 245 -14.48 22.24 2.79
CA LEU A 245 -14.58 22.36 4.25
C LEU A 245 -16.00 22.74 4.70
N GLU A 246 -16.66 23.64 4.00
CA GLU A 246 -18.07 23.97 4.28
C GLU A 246 -18.98 22.76 4.10
N GLN A 247 -18.74 21.95 3.05
CA GLN A 247 -19.48 20.70 2.83
C GLN A 247 -19.16 19.65 3.92
N VAL A 248 -17.93 19.60 4.42
CA VAL A 248 -17.56 18.73 5.57
C VAL A 248 -18.28 19.18 6.84
N MET A 249 -18.38 20.49 7.09
CA MET A 249 -19.14 21.02 8.21
C MET A 249 -20.64 20.71 8.07
N ALA A 250 -21.21 20.85 6.86
CA ALA A 250 -22.58 20.49 6.58
C ALA A 250 -22.83 18.98 6.75
N LEU A 251 -21.88 18.13 6.34
CA LEU A 251 -21.92 16.69 6.57
C LEU A 251 -21.97 16.35 8.07
N ALA A 252 -21.18 17.04 8.89
CA ALA A 252 -21.19 16.86 10.34
C ALA A 252 -22.51 17.33 10.98
N ASP A 253 -23.11 18.41 10.48
CA ASP A 253 -24.44 18.88 10.90
C ASP A 253 -25.52 17.85 10.54
N ALA A 254 -25.47 17.30 9.31
CA ALA A 254 -26.37 16.23 8.87
C ALA A 254 -26.18 14.95 9.68
N LEU A 255 -24.93 14.58 10.01
CA LEU A 255 -24.62 13.45 10.89
C LEU A 255 -25.23 13.66 12.29
N ALA A 256 -25.13 14.87 12.85
CA ALA A 256 -25.72 15.22 14.14
C ALA A 256 -27.26 15.16 14.13
N ALA A 257 -27.87 15.60 13.02
CA ALA A 257 -29.32 15.57 12.82
C ALA A 257 -29.86 14.17 12.48
N GLY A 258 -29.00 13.23 12.03
CA GLY A 258 -29.43 11.94 11.50
C GLY A 258 -30.04 12.02 10.10
N ASP A 259 -29.68 13.07 9.34
CA ASP A 259 -30.22 13.36 8.00
C ASP A 259 -29.39 12.65 6.92
N ALA A 260 -29.92 11.54 6.40
CA ALA A 260 -29.27 10.74 5.36
C ALA A 260 -29.14 11.54 4.04
N ALA A 261 -30.19 12.27 3.66
CA ALA A 261 -30.19 12.99 2.39
C ALA A 261 -29.25 14.21 2.44
N GLY A 262 -29.27 14.96 3.53
CA GLY A 262 -28.39 16.12 3.72
C GLY A 262 -26.92 15.76 3.66
N GLY A 263 -26.53 14.65 4.27
CA GLY A 263 -25.14 14.19 4.24
C GLY A 263 -24.68 13.69 2.87
N LEU A 264 -25.52 12.93 2.16
CA LEU A 264 -25.21 12.52 0.78
C LEU A 264 -25.09 13.73 -0.15
N ASN A 265 -25.99 14.71 0.00
CA ASN A 265 -25.94 15.95 -0.77
C ASN A 265 -24.64 16.73 -0.50
N ALA A 266 -24.17 16.78 0.77
CA ALA A 266 -22.93 17.46 1.11
C ALA A 266 -21.71 16.77 0.47
N ILE A 267 -21.65 15.42 0.45
CA ILE A 267 -20.59 14.67 -0.24
C ILE A 267 -20.60 14.97 -1.74
N ASN A 268 -21.77 14.88 -2.38
CA ASN A 268 -21.90 15.08 -3.82
C ASN A 268 -21.60 16.54 -4.21
N ALA A 269 -22.08 17.51 -3.43
CA ALA A 269 -21.79 18.92 -3.67
C ALA A 269 -20.28 19.24 -3.57
N ALA A 270 -19.54 18.58 -2.67
CA ALA A 270 -18.10 18.72 -2.60
C ALA A 270 -17.40 18.16 -3.86
N ILE A 271 -17.81 16.98 -4.32
CA ILE A 271 -17.23 16.34 -5.53
C ILE A 271 -17.60 17.11 -6.79
N ASP A 272 -18.85 17.54 -6.94
CA ASP A 272 -19.33 18.35 -8.06
C ASP A 272 -18.63 19.72 -8.10
N GLY A 273 -18.26 20.26 -6.92
CA GLY A 273 -17.42 21.44 -6.75
C GLY A 273 -15.93 21.22 -7.08
N GLY A 274 -15.55 20.01 -7.55
CA GLY A 274 -14.20 19.69 -8.00
C GLY A 274 -13.26 19.16 -6.90
N ALA A 275 -13.76 18.85 -5.71
CA ALA A 275 -12.93 18.27 -4.66
C ALA A 275 -12.48 16.84 -5.03
N ASP A 276 -11.21 16.53 -4.83
CA ASP A 276 -10.72 15.16 -4.92
C ASP A 276 -11.30 14.30 -3.79
N ALA A 277 -11.91 13.16 -4.12
CA ALA A 277 -12.60 12.30 -3.15
C ALA A 277 -11.68 11.82 -2.01
N ARG A 278 -10.39 11.57 -2.29
CA ARG A 278 -9.42 11.16 -1.27
C ARG A 278 -9.04 12.31 -0.34
N GLN A 279 -8.94 13.52 -0.88
CA GLN A 279 -8.70 14.72 -0.10
C GLN A 279 -9.92 15.04 0.78
N LEU A 280 -11.14 14.95 0.22
CA LEU A 280 -12.39 15.09 0.96
C LEU A 280 -12.49 14.09 2.12
N ALA A 281 -12.17 12.80 1.86
CA ALA A 281 -12.15 11.78 2.91
C ALA A 281 -11.23 12.15 4.08
N ARG A 282 -10.03 12.64 3.79
CA ARG A 282 -9.07 13.09 4.82
C ARG A 282 -9.61 14.28 5.60
N GLN A 283 -10.18 15.26 4.92
CA GLN A 283 -10.78 16.43 5.56
C GLN A 283 -11.93 16.03 6.49
N ILE A 284 -12.78 15.09 6.07
CA ILE A 284 -13.86 14.54 6.92
C ILE A 284 -13.26 13.88 8.17
N VAL A 285 -12.26 13.01 8.02
CA VAL A 285 -11.60 12.31 9.14
C VAL A 285 -10.95 13.30 10.10
N ASP A 286 -10.23 14.30 9.58
CA ASP A 286 -9.58 15.34 10.41
C ASP A 286 -10.61 16.20 11.15
N TYR A 287 -11.72 16.54 10.50
CA TYR A 287 -12.79 17.30 11.11
C TYR A 287 -13.50 16.50 12.23
N LEU A 288 -13.85 15.24 11.97
CA LEU A 288 -14.46 14.34 12.96
C LEU A 288 -13.53 14.11 14.15
N ARG A 289 -12.22 13.98 13.91
CA ARG A 289 -11.22 13.91 14.99
C ARG A 289 -11.21 15.19 15.82
N GLY A 290 -11.30 16.36 15.17
CA GLY A 290 -11.45 17.64 15.87
C GLY A 290 -12.70 17.67 16.75
N LEU A 291 -13.84 17.21 16.25
CA LEU A 291 -15.08 17.08 17.02
C LEU A 291 -14.92 16.16 18.24
N MET A 292 -14.19 15.04 18.11
CA MET A 292 -13.92 14.15 19.25
C MET A 292 -13.07 14.86 20.32
N LEU A 293 -12.06 15.65 19.95
CA LEU A 293 -11.25 16.41 20.90
C LEU A 293 -12.09 17.45 21.64
N VAL A 294 -12.96 18.16 20.92
CA VAL A 294 -13.90 19.10 21.51
C VAL A 294 -14.87 18.39 22.47
N ALA A 295 -15.44 17.26 22.08
CA ALA A 295 -16.34 16.46 22.91
C ALA A 295 -15.69 15.95 24.21
N LEU A 296 -14.36 15.71 24.18
CA LEU A 296 -13.57 15.31 25.34
C LEU A 296 -13.09 16.49 26.21
N GLY A 297 -13.43 17.75 25.84
CA GLY A 297 -13.04 18.95 26.57
C GLY A 297 -11.66 19.51 26.26
N ASP A 298 -10.96 18.98 25.23
CA ASP A 298 -9.62 19.41 24.83
C ASP A 298 -9.68 20.28 23.56
N SER A 299 -10.52 21.33 23.60
CA SER A 299 -10.68 22.27 22.48
C SER A 299 -9.40 23.08 22.17
N ALA A 300 -8.43 23.14 23.10
CA ALA A 300 -7.17 23.85 22.90
C ALA A 300 -6.26 23.17 21.84
N GLN A 301 -6.39 21.88 21.65
CA GLN A 301 -5.65 21.14 20.60
C GLN A 301 -6.29 21.23 19.21
N VAL A 302 -7.49 21.79 19.12
CA VAL A 302 -8.15 22.01 17.83
C VAL A 302 -7.68 23.34 17.24
N ASN A 303 -6.83 23.26 16.25
CA ASN A 303 -6.25 24.41 15.58
C ASN A 303 -7.20 24.95 14.49
N ALA A 304 -8.32 25.54 14.91
CA ALA A 304 -9.34 26.12 14.04
C ALA A 304 -9.60 27.59 14.39
N PRO A 305 -10.03 28.44 13.43
CA PRO A 305 -10.52 29.77 13.68
C PRO A 305 -11.65 29.80 14.74
N SER A 306 -11.83 30.92 15.42
CA SER A 306 -12.81 31.04 16.51
C SER A 306 -14.24 30.70 16.09
N GLU A 307 -14.65 31.13 14.91
CA GLU A 307 -15.97 30.84 14.34
C GLU A 307 -16.18 29.36 14.05
N GLN A 308 -15.20 28.71 13.40
CA GLN A 308 -15.22 27.27 13.14
C GLN A 308 -15.23 26.46 14.44
N ARG A 309 -14.47 26.89 15.44
CA ARG A 309 -14.43 26.25 16.76
C ARG A 309 -15.79 26.33 17.46
N ALA A 310 -16.45 27.48 17.44
CA ALA A 310 -17.79 27.61 18.01
C ALA A 310 -18.81 26.68 17.33
N ARG A 311 -18.73 26.52 15.99
CA ARG A 311 -19.57 25.56 15.26
C ARG A 311 -19.25 24.12 15.64
N MET A 312 -17.97 23.77 15.79
CA MET A 312 -17.54 22.44 16.24
C MET A 312 -18.04 22.13 17.66
N GLU A 313 -18.02 23.09 18.58
CA GLU A 313 -18.57 22.93 19.94
C GLU A 313 -20.08 22.66 19.90
N ALA A 314 -20.82 23.39 19.08
CA ALA A 314 -22.25 23.16 18.90
C ALA A 314 -22.58 21.80 18.26
N GLN A 315 -21.77 21.33 17.35
CA GLN A 315 -21.90 20.01 16.73
C GLN A 315 -21.51 18.88 17.68
N ALA A 316 -20.41 19.03 18.42
CA ALA A 316 -19.93 18.04 19.39
C ALA A 316 -20.95 17.82 20.53
N ALA A 317 -21.65 18.90 20.97
CA ALA A 317 -22.72 18.79 21.96
C ALA A 317 -23.94 17.97 21.51
N ARG A 318 -24.12 17.79 20.18
CA ARG A 318 -25.25 17.04 19.58
C ARG A 318 -24.88 15.64 19.12
N LEU A 319 -23.58 15.31 19.11
CA LEU A 319 -23.05 14.03 18.64
C LEU A 319 -22.57 13.20 19.82
N ASP A 320 -23.03 11.95 19.86
CA ASP A 320 -22.53 10.96 20.80
C ASP A 320 -21.09 10.54 20.43
N LEU A 321 -20.22 10.39 21.43
CA LEU A 321 -18.82 10.01 21.24
C LEU A 321 -18.64 8.69 20.49
N ASP A 322 -19.50 7.70 20.79
CA ASP A 322 -19.47 6.39 20.10
C ASP A 322 -19.80 6.55 18.61
N ARG A 323 -20.71 7.46 18.27
CA ARG A 323 -21.03 7.77 16.86
C ARG A 323 -19.89 8.46 16.16
N LEU A 324 -19.22 9.40 16.84
CA LEU A 324 -18.02 10.07 16.30
C LEU A 324 -16.87 9.07 16.03
N ILE A 325 -16.61 8.18 16.99
CA ILE A 325 -15.58 7.13 16.85
C ILE A 325 -15.91 6.22 15.67
N ARG A 326 -17.16 5.80 15.55
CA ARG A 326 -17.62 4.93 14.44
C ARG A 326 -17.49 5.64 13.11
N ALA A 327 -18.00 6.86 12.99
CA ALA A 327 -17.90 7.65 11.77
C ALA A 327 -16.44 7.84 11.35
N THR A 328 -15.56 8.21 12.29
CA THR A 328 -14.14 8.37 12.02
C THR A 328 -13.50 7.09 11.48
N ARG A 329 -13.84 5.91 12.03
CA ARG A 329 -13.33 4.62 11.54
C ARG A 329 -13.80 4.33 10.12
N LEU A 330 -15.10 4.50 9.86
CA LEU A 330 -15.70 4.22 8.56
C LEU A 330 -15.13 5.13 7.46
N PHE A 331 -15.02 6.43 7.71
CA PHE A 331 -14.42 7.35 6.75
C PHE A 331 -12.92 7.12 6.56
N ASN A 332 -12.18 6.73 7.60
CA ASN A 332 -10.77 6.35 7.46
C ASN A 332 -10.59 5.06 6.63
N GLN A 333 -11.50 4.09 6.79
CA GLN A 333 -11.54 2.90 5.95
C GLN A 333 -11.86 3.28 4.50
N ALA A 334 -12.92 4.07 4.27
CA ALA A 334 -13.27 4.57 2.94
C ALA A 334 -12.09 5.29 2.27
N ALA A 335 -11.35 6.14 3.02
CA ALA A 335 -10.16 6.81 2.52
C ALA A 335 -9.06 5.85 2.03
N SER A 336 -8.94 4.67 2.64
CA SER A 336 -7.99 3.63 2.22
C SER A 336 -8.46 2.84 0.99
N GLU A 337 -9.76 2.73 0.78
CA GLU A 337 -10.39 2.01 -0.34
C GLU A 337 -10.48 2.84 -1.63
N LEU A 338 -10.35 4.18 -1.55
CA LEU A 338 -10.34 5.10 -2.69
C LEU A 338 -9.11 4.91 -3.60
N LYS A 339 -8.87 3.68 -4.11
CA LYS A 339 -7.66 3.41 -4.91
C LYS A 339 -7.87 3.64 -6.40
N THR A 340 -8.99 3.33 -6.98
CA THR A 340 -9.36 3.55 -8.38
C THR A 340 -10.74 2.93 -8.60
N GLY A 341 -11.79 3.70 -8.48
CA GLY A 341 -13.14 3.22 -8.74
C GLY A 341 -13.82 4.06 -9.81
N TRP A 342 -14.75 3.48 -10.52
CA TRP A 342 -15.64 4.15 -11.46
C TRP A 342 -16.48 5.27 -10.79
N GLN A 343 -16.76 5.15 -9.49
CA GLN A 343 -17.47 6.14 -8.69
C GLN A 343 -16.63 6.47 -7.43
N PRO A 344 -15.83 7.53 -7.47
CA PRO A 344 -14.94 7.87 -6.36
C PRO A 344 -15.67 8.30 -5.08
N GLN A 345 -16.92 8.76 -5.17
CA GLN A 345 -17.74 9.17 -4.01
C GLN A 345 -18.39 8.00 -3.27
N LEU A 346 -18.64 6.87 -3.93
CA LEU A 346 -19.40 5.76 -3.38
C LEU A 346 -18.88 5.22 -2.02
N PRO A 347 -17.56 5.04 -1.80
CA PRO A 347 -17.05 4.62 -0.49
C PRO A 347 -17.39 5.63 0.62
N LEU A 348 -17.41 6.94 0.32
CA LEU A 348 -17.76 7.98 1.28
C LEU A 348 -19.25 7.98 1.60
N GLU A 349 -20.09 7.79 0.60
CA GLU A 349 -21.54 7.69 0.76
C GLU A 349 -21.93 6.49 1.62
N LEU A 350 -21.31 5.32 1.37
CA LEU A 350 -21.53 4.13 2.18
C LEU A 350 -21.06 4.33 3.63
N ALA A 351 -19.87 4.87 3.83
CA ALA A 351 -19.35 5.18 5.16
C ALA A 351 -20.28 6.13 5.94
N TYR A 352 -20.86 7.11 5.27
CA TYR A 352 -21.81 8.03 5.87
C TYR A 352 -23.10 7.31 6.28
N LEU A 353 -23.71 6.53 5.40
CA LEU A 353 -24.94 5.78 5.69
C LEU A 353 -24.73 4.76 6.81
N GLU A 354 -23.60 4.09 6.86
CA GLU A 354 -23.25 3.17 7.95
C GLU A 354 -23.02 3.91 9.28
N ALA A 355 -22.46 5.13 9.26
CA ALA A 355 -22.30 5.97 10.44
C ALA A 355 -23.64 6.45 11.00
N LEU A 356 -24.66 6.61 10.16
CA LEU A 356 -26.03 6.93 10.57
C LEU A 356 -26.75 5.77 11.23
N ASN A 357 -26.53 4.55 10.77
CA ASN A 357 -27.19 3.38 11.32
C ASN A 357 -26.74 3.16 12.77
N ARG A 358 -27.67 3.28 13.71
CA ARG A 358 -27.45 2.78 15.05
C ARG A 358 -27.25 1.27 14.93
N ALA A 359 -26.04 0.78 15.22
CA ALA A 359 -25.88 -0.65 15.39
C ALA A 359 -26.81 -1.08 16.54
N THR A 360 -27.90 -1.71 16.20
CA THR A 360 -28.56 -2.59 17.17
C THR A 360 -27.47 -3.59 17.57
N PRO A 361 -27.09 -3.71 18.85
CA PRO A 361 -26.18 -4.77 19.23
C PRO A 361 -26.85 -6.06 18.78
N VAL A 362 -26.24 -6.78 17.85
CA VAL A 362 -26.58 -8.16 17.54
C VAL A 362 -26.29 -8.89 18.84
N ALA A 363 -27.34 -9.12 19.63
CA ALA A 363 -27.25 -10.00 20.77
C ALA A 363 -26.68 -11.32 20.24
N PRO A 364 -25.65 -11.89 20.87
CA PRO A 364 -25.14 -13.19 20.45
C PRO A 364 -26.34 -14.14 20.49
N ALA A 365 -26.66 -14.75 19.35
CA ALA A 365 -27.73 -15.74 19.24
C ALA A 365 -27.46 -16.81 20.29
N SER A 366 -28.31 -16.88 21.29
CA SER A 366 -28.29 -17.94 22.27
C SER A 366 -28.38 -19.27 21.52
N PRO A 367 -27.52 -20.24 21.79
CA PRO A 367 -27.62 -21.54 21.15
C PRO A 367 -28.98 -22.14 21.46
N PRO A 368 -29.68 -22.81 20.53
CA PRO A 368 -30.97 -23.41 20.77
C PRO A 368 -30.85 -24.42 21.92
N ALA A 369 -31.71 -24.25 22.91
CA ALA A 369 -31.84 -25.17 24.03
C ALA A 369 -32.12 -26.57 23.48
N SER A 370 -31.14 -27.45 23.54
CA SER A 370 -31.27 -28.87 23.24
C SER A 370 -32.12 -29.53 24.33
N GLY A 371 -33.29 -29.98 23.91
CA GLY A 371 -34.21 -30.75 24.78
C GLY A 371 -33.54 -32.02 25.32
N ALA A 372 -33.74 -32.27 26.59
CA ALA A 372 -33.26 -33.43 27.30
C ALA A 372 -33.84 -34.74 26.73
N PRO A 373 -33.04 -35.82 26.60
CA PRO A 373 -33.58 -37.18 26.42
C PRO A 373 -33.78 -37.87 27.77
N PRO A 374 -34.76 -38.79 27.89
CA PRO A 374 -35.02 -39.54 29.15
C PRO A 374 -33.98 -40.64 29.39
N ALA A 375 -33.74 -40.87 30.65
CA ALA A 375 -32.86 -41.88 31.21
C ALA A 375 -33.38 -43.32 31.02
N GLN A 376 -32.43 -44.28 30.78
CA GLN A 376 -32.38 -45.63 31.32
C GLN A 376 -31.07 -46.32 30.90
N ALA A 377 -30.25 -46.62 31.80
CA ALA A 377 -29.99 -47.78 32.67
C ALA A 377 -28.86 -48.70 32.19
N ARG A 378 -27.76 -48.66 32.96
CA ARG A 378 -26.85 -49.75 33.43
C ARG A 378 -26.39 -50.86 32.46
N SER A 379 -25.08 -51.06 32.22
CA SER A 379 -24.19 -51.84 33.10
C SER A 379 -22.82 -52.12 32.47
N ALA A 380 -21.82 -52.05 33.36
CA ALA A 380 -20.61 -52.91 33.44
C ALA A 380 -19.46 -52.80 32.40
N THR A 381 -18.36 -52.24 32.87
CA THR A 381 -16.95 -52.51 32.60
C THR A 381 -16.59 -54.00 32.78
N PRO A 382 -15.43 -54.59 32.36
CA PRO A 382 -14.09 -53.94 32.32
C PRO A 382 -13.07 -54.42 31.24
N THR A 383 -11.96 -53.65 31.12
CA THR A 383 -10.55 -54.08 31.07
C THR A 383 -9.98 -54.78 29.84
N SER A 384 -9.05 -54.15 29.13
CA SER A 384 -7.59 -54.45 29.07
C SER A 384 -6.95 -53.94 27.80
N ALA A 385 -5.87 -53.17 27.97
CA ALA A 385 -4.80 -53.00 27.01
C ALA A 385 -3.78 -54.19 27.21
N PRO A 386 -2.65 -54.34 26.49
CA PRO A 386 -2.06 -53.62 25.32
C PRO A 386 -1.47 -54.57 24.25
N SER A 387 -0.98 -54.06 23.12
CA SER A 387 0.38 -54.37 22.61
C SER A 387 0.59 -53.98 21.12
N LYS A 388 1.67 -53.23 20.91
CA LYS A 388 2.43 -53.16 19.67
C LYS A 388 3.21 -54.48 19.45
N PRO A 389 3.70 -54.85 18.25
CA PRO A 389 4.70 -54.10 17.48
C PRO A 389 4.62 -54.25 15.93
N ALA A 390 5.41 -53.40 15.28
CA ALA A 390 5.87 -53.50 13.88
C ALA A 390 6.95 -54.59 13.72
N PRO A 391 7.65 -54.75 12.58
CA PRO A 391 7.55 -54.28 11.19
C PRO A 391 7.73 -55.46 10.15
N VAL A 392 7.95 -55.12 8.87
CA VAL A 392 8.90 -55.73 7.87
C VAL A 392 8.37 -55.64 6.42
N GLN A 393 8.99 -54.79 5.62
CA GLN A 393 9.73 -54.97 4.35
C GLN A 393 9.13 -55.92 3.28
N SER A 394 9.01 -55.49 2.04
CA SER A 394 10.00 -55.51 0.97
C SER A 394 9.40 -55.84 -0.39
N ALA A 395 9.78 -55.07 -1.37
CA ALA A 395 10.25 -55.41 -2.72
C ALA A 395 9.24 -55.73 -3.85
N ALA A 396 9.27 -54.84 -4.79
CA ALA A 396 9.72 -54.97 -6.18
C ALA A 396 8.87 -55.70 -7.24
N ALA A 397 8.83 -55.00 -8.35
CA ALA A 397 8.94 -55.41 -9.75
C ALA A 397 7.67 -55.43 -10.63
N ALA A 398 7.71 -54.46 -11.52
CA ALA A 398 7.46 -54.46 -12.96
C ALA A 398 6.52 -55.52 -13.58
N ALA A 399 5.57 -55.03 -14.37
CA ALA A 399 5.44 -55.38 -15.79
C ALA A 399 4.30 -54.65 -16.49
N LYS A 400 4.58 -54.26 -17.70
CA LYS A 400 3.67 -53.70 -18.73
C LYS A 400 2.49 -54.63 -19.00
N SER A 401 1.33 -54.05 -19.29
CA SER A 401 0.49 -54.56 -20.37
C SER A 401 -0.52 -53.52 -20.81
N GLU A 402 -0.53 -53.22 -22.08
CA GLU A 402 -1.57 -52.54 -22.85
C GLU A 402 -2.82 -53.42 -22.87
N ALA A 403 -3.97 -52.78 -22.65
CA ALA A 403 -5.21 -53.30 -23.21
C ALA A 403 -6.23 -52.17 -23.39
N THR A 404 -6.49 -51.88 -24.61
CA THR A 404 -7.61 -51.14 -25.17
C THR A 404 -8.93 -51.78 -24.74
N THR A 405 -9.87 -50.99 -24.17
CA THR A 405 -11.30 -51.29 -24.31
C THR A 405 -12.17 -50.04 -24.12
N ALA A 406 -12.82 -49.69 -25.21
CA ALA A 406 -14.18 -49.19 -25.39
C ALA A 406 -14.75 -48.13 -24.42
N SER A 407 -14.93 -46.96 -25.00
CA SER A 407 -15.80 -45.87 -24.70
C SER A 407 -17.23 -46.30 -24.30
N ALA A 408 -17.65 -45.90 -23.11
CA ALA A 408 -19.06 -45.67 -22.79
C ALA A 408 -19.37 -44.17 -22.94
N PRO A 409 -20.58 -43.74 -23.37
CA PRO A 409 -20.87 -42.36 -23.69
C PRO A 409 -20.79 -41.48 -22.43
N ALA A 410 -19.95 -40.46 -22.45
CA ALA A 410 -19.81 -39.47 -21.41
C ALA A 410 -21.13 -38.71 -21.25
N ALA A 411 -21.71 -38.76 -20.07
CA ALA A 411 -22.82 -37.90 -19.69
C ALA A 411 -22.34 -36.44 -19.76
N SER A 412 -22.99 -35.62 -20.59
CA SER A 412 -22.66 -34.20 -20.73
C SER A 412 -22.88 -33.48 -19.40
N LEU A 413 -21.85 -32.82 -18.89
CA LEU A 413 -21.90 -31.96 -17.70
C LEU A 413 -22.95 -30.87 -17.89
N LYS A 414 -23.92 -30.77 -16.98
CA LYS A 414 -24.87 -29.65 -16.97
C LYS A 414 -24.31 -28.57 -16.06
N PHE A 415 -24.35 -27.31 -16.51
CA PHE A 415 -23.87 -26.15 -15.76
C PHE A 415 -24.49 -26.04 -14.36
N ASP A 416 -25.81 -26.32 -14.25
CA ASP A 416 -26.53 -26.26 -12.98
C ASP A 416 -26.01 -27.27 -11.94
N ASP A 417 -25.59 -28.46 -12.38
CA ASP A 417 -25.02 -29.47 -11.47
C ASP A 417 -23.64 -29.05 -10.95
N VAL A 418 -22.83 -28.42 -11.80
CA VAL A 418 -21.52 -27.89 -11.44
C VAL A 418 -21.67 -26.69 -10.51
N SER A 419 -22.55 -25.75 -10.83
CA SER A 419 -22.77 -24.53 -10.06
C SER A 419 -23.29 -24.81 -8.65
N THR A 420 -24.17 -25.78 -8.48
CA THR A 420 -24.72 -26.21 -7.18
C THR A 420 -23.65 -26.84 -6.29
N ARG A 421 -22.68 -27.58 -6.86
CA ARG A 421 -21.61 -28.24 -6.11
C ARG A 421 -20.32 -27.42 -6.03
N TRP A 422 -20.26 -26.28 -6.68
CA TRP A 422 -19.06 -25.42 -6.70
C TRP A 422 -18.57 -24.95 -5.32
N PRO A 423 -19.46 -24.56 -4.36
CA PRO A 423 -19.02 -24.26 -2.99
C PRO A 423 -18.31 -25.43 -2.31
N GLY A 424 -18.71 -26.66 -2.59
CA GLY A 424 -18.05 -27.87 -2.11
C GLY A 424 -16.64 -28.03 -2.69
N VAL A 425 -16.47 -27.73 -3.99
CA VAL A 425 -15.15 -27.74 -4.66
C VAL A 425 -14.21 -26.71 -4.01
N LEU A 426 -14.70 -25.48 -3.77
CA LEU A 426 -13.89 -24.44 -3.12
C LEU A 426 -13.51 -24.79 -1.68
N SER A 427 -14.41 -25.40 -0.93
CA SER A 427 -14.15 -25.89 0.42
C SER A 427 -13.07 -26.98 0.45
N GLU A 428 -13.15 -27.94 -0.48
CA GLU A 428 -12.17 -29.02 -0.58
C GLU A 428 -10.81 -28.51 -1.04
N LEU A 429 -10.77 -27.56 -2.00
CA LEU A 429 -9.52 -26.89 -2.41
C LEU A 429 -8.87 -26.14 -1.25
N ARG A 430 -9.66 -25.48 -0.41
CA ARG A 430 -9.15 -24.77 0.77
C ARG A 430 -8.47 -25.72 1.78
N SER A 431 -8.98 -26.93 1.92
CA SER A 431 -8.39 -27.95 2.81
C SER A 431 -7.08 -28.52 2.27
N ARG A 432 -6.93 -28.60 0.93
CA ARG A 432 -5.75 -29.19 0.26
C ARG A 432 -4.66 -28.18 -0.06
N SER A 433 -5.03 -26.96 -0.47
CA SER A 433 -4.08 -25.90 -0.83
C SER A 433 -4.73 -24.52 -0.71
N VAL A 434 -4.32 -23.75 0.31
CA VAL A 434 -4.77 -22.36 0.51
C VAL A 434 -4.37 -21.47 -0.66
N GLN A 435 -3.23 -21.75 -1.29
CA GLN A 435 -2.71 -21.00 -2.44
C GLN A 435 -3.59 -21.21 -3.68
N THR A 436 -3.90 -22.47 -4.01
CA THR A 436 -4.79 -22.82 -5.14
C THR A 436 -6.22 -22.33 -4.90
N TRP A 437 -6.70 -22.40 -3.66
CA TRP A 437 -7.99 -21.84 -3.29
C TRP A 437 -8.04 -20.31 -3.50
N GLY A 438 -7.00 -19.56 -3.09
CA GLY A 438 -6.88 -18.12 -3.33
C GLY A 438 -6.90 -17.77 -4.82
N LEU A 439 -6.22 -18.58 -5.64
CA LEU A 439 -6.21 -18.41 -7.08
C LEU A 439 -7.60 -18.66 -7.69
N MET A 440 -8.30 -19.71 -7.25
CA MET A 440 -9.65 -20.05 -7.72
C MET A 440 -10.73 -19.02 -7.31
N ASN A 441 -10.54 -18.28 -6.23
CA ASN A 441 -11.40 -17.16 -5.87
C ASN A 441 -11.30 -15.97 -6.84
N SER A 442 -10.24 -15.90 -7.63
CA SER A 442 -10.05 -14.85 -8.63
C SER A 442 -10.66 -15.21 -10.00
N CYS A 443 -11.15 -16.42 -10.20
CA CYS A 443 -11.82 -16.84 -11.44
C CYS A 443 -13.33 -16.99 -11.24
N GLN A 444 -14.08 -16.94 -12.36
CA GLN A 444 -15.52 -17.15 -12.39
C GLN A 444 -15.85 -18.42 -13.18
N LEU A 445 -16.82 -19.17 -12.68
CA LEU A 445 -17.38 -20.31 -13.38
C LEU A 445 -18.39 -19.79 -14.44
N VAL A 446 -18.10 -19.97 -15.72
CA VAL A 446 -18.89 -19.40 -16.83
C VAL A 446 -19.75 -20.44 -17.52
N GLY A 447 -19.32 -21.71 -17.53
CA GLY A 447 -20.04 -22.74 -18.24
C GLY A 447 -19.50 -24.14 -18.02
N ALA A 448 -20.18 -25.12 -18.64
CA ALA A 448 -19.72 -26.49 -18.78
C ALA A 448 -19.93 -26.93 -20.24
N GLU A 449 -18.88 -27.44 -20.89
CA GLU A 449 -18.88 -27.89 -22.28
C GLU A 449 -18.39 -29.33 -22.37
N GLY A 450 -19.27 -30.28 -22.65
CA GLY A 450 -18.92 -31.69 -22.76
C GLY A 450 -18.40 -32.28 -21.44
N ASP A 451 -17.10 -32.53 -21.35
CA ASP A 451 -16.38 -33.00 -20.16
C ASP A 451 -15.55 -31.89 -19.48
N ALA A 452 -15.68 -30.64 -19.92
CA ALA A 452 -14.89 -29.52 -19.42
C ALA A 452 -15.73 -28.47 -18.68
N VAL A 453 -15.16 -27.96 -17.58
CA VAL A 453 -15.67 -26.78 -16.85
C VAL A 453 -14.93 -25.54 -17.36
N VAL A 454 -15.67 -24.50 -17.73
CA VAL A 454 -15.13 -23.26 -18.29
C VAL A 454 -14.94 -22.24 -17.18
N LEU A 455 -13.68 -21.84 -16.94
CA LEU A 455 -13.24 -20.89 -15.93
C LEU A 455 -12.80 -19.59 -16.59
N GLN A 456 -13.44 -18.48 -16.25
CA GLN A 456 -13.11 -17.15 -16.75
C GLN A 456 -12.13 -16.46 -15.80
N TRP A 457 -11.02 -15.96 -16.34
CA TRP A 457 -9.98 -15.26 -15.61
C TRP A 457 -10.00 -13.76 -15.91
N PRO A 458 -9.73 -12.89 -14.90
CA PRO A 458 -9.72 -11.44 -15.09
C PRO A 458 -8.47 -10.94 -15.84
N SER A 459 -7.45 -11.77 -16.02
CA SER A 459 -6.24 -11.41 -16.78
C SER A 459 -5.57 -12.64 -17.40
N THR A 460 -4.86 -12.42 -18.52
CA THR A 460 -4.04 -13.45 -19.19
C THR A 460 -2.94 -13.99 -18.28
N THR A 461 -2.37 -13.13 -17.42
CA THR A 461 -1.31 -13.52 -16.48
C THR A 461 -1.79 -14.56 -15.46
N LEU A 462 -2.97 -14.36 -14.86
CA LEU A 462 -3.53 -15.31 -13.88
C LEU A 462 -3.91 -16.64 -14.57
N ARG A 463 -4.48 -16.58 -15.78
CA ARG A 463 -4.74 -17.77 -16.59
C ARG A 463 -3.45 -18.58 -16.83
N ASP A 464 -2.39 -17.90 -17.28
CA ASP A 464 -1.11 -18.55 -17.62
C ASP A 464 -0.43 -19.17 -16.39
N ILE A 465 -0.53 -18.52 -15.23
CA ILE A 465 -0.06 -19.07 -13.95
C ILE A 465 -0.82 -20.35 -13.60
N PHE A 466 -2.13 -20.37 -13.74
CA PHE A 466 -2.97 -21.53 -13.48
C PHE A 466 -2.68 -22.66 -14.47
N GLU A 467 -2.58 -22.37 -15.78
CA GLU A 467 -2.36 -23.38 -16.82
C GLU A 467 -0.97 -24.04 -16.78
N ARG A 468 0.07 -23.27 -16.43
CA ARG A 468 1.47 -23.77 -16.35
C ARG A 468 1.80 -24.40 -15.01
N GLY A 469 1.00 -24.14 -13.97
CA GLY A 469 1.23 -24.60 -12.61
C GLY A 469 0.75 -26.04 -12.34
N LYS A 470 1.08 -26.53 -11.14
CA LYS A 470 0.53 -27.77 -10.59
C LYS A 470 -0.94 -27.62 -10.18
N ASP A 471 -1.41 -26.38 -10.11
CA ASP A 471 -2.74 -26.00 -9.62
C ASP A 471 -3.85 -26.54 -10.51
N LYS A 472 -3.66 -26.53 -11.84
CA LYS A 472 -4.65 -27.03 -12.80
C LYS A 472 -5.02 -28.49 -12.55
N ARG A 473 -4.01 -29.36 -12.34
CA ARG A 473 -4.24 -30.78 -12.08
C ARG A 473 -4.95 -31.00 -10.75
N LEU A 474 -4.54 -30.27 -9.71
CA LEU A 474 -5.17 -30.36 -8.40
C LEU A 474 -6.65 -29.94 -8.48
N VAL A 475 -6.97 -28.89 -9.23
CA VAL A 475 -8.34 -28.42 -9.43
C VAL A 475 -9.17 -29.42 -10.23
N GLU A 476 -8.63 -29.98 -11.32
CA GLU A 476 -9.29 -31.00 -12.12
C GLU A 476 -9.57 -32.28 -11.30
N ASP A 477 -8.65 -32.69 -10.43
CA ASP A 477 -8.81 -33.85 -9.55
C ASP A 477 -9.91 -33.59 -8.51
N VAL A 478 -9.91 -32.42 -7.85
CA VAL A 478 -10.93 -32.06 -6.85
C VAL A 478 -12.32 -31.90 -7.49
N ILE A 479 -12.41 -31.25 -8.66
CA ILE A 479 -13.69 -31.14 -9.39
C ILE A 479 -14.21 -32.52 -9.78
N SER A 480 -13.32 -33.40 -10.26
CA SER A 480 -13.70 -34.77 -10.67
C SER A 480 -14.17 -35.59 -9.47
N GLU A 481 -13.55 -35.43 -8.30
CA GLU A 481 -13.95 -36.13 -7.06
C GLU A 481 -15.31 -35.65 -6.54
N VAL A 482 -15.55 -34.34 -6.51
CA VAL A 482 -16.82 -33.76 -6.03
C VAL A 482 -17.98 -34.05 -6.99
N LEU A 483 -17.73 -34.06 -8.30
CA LEU A 483 -18.76 -34.34 -9.32
C LEU A 483 -18.95 -35.84 -9.60
N GLY A 484 -18.00 -36.68 -9.17
CA GLY A 484 -18.06 -38.14 -9.38
C GLY A 484 -17.80 -38.59 -10.81
N GLN A 485 -17.26 -37.71 -11.66
CA GLN A 485 -16.91 -38.00 -13.06
C GLN A 485 -15.68 -37.19 -13.48
N ARG A 486 -14.93 -37.68 -14.46
CA ARG A 486 -13.71 -37.05 -14.93
C ARG A 486 -14.02 -35.71 -15.62
N VAL A 487 -13.43 -34.63 -15.11
CA VAL A 487 -13.67 -33.26 -15.60
C VAL A 487 -12.33 -32.60 -15.91
N ARG A 488 -12.32 -31.79 -16.99
CA ARG A 488 -11.19 -30.94 -17.36
C ARG A 488 -11.52 -29.48 -17.09
N ALA A 489 -10.50 -28.67 -16.84
CA ALA A 489 -10.63 -27.23 -16.71
C ALA A 489 -10.18 -26.54 -18.00
N ARG A 490 -11.09 -25.74 -18.60
CA ARG A 490 -10.83 -24.88 -19.74
C ARG A 490 -10.80 -23.43 -19.28
N CYS A 491 -9.72 -22.72 -19.56
CA CYS A 491 -9.54 -21.34 -19.13
C CYS A 491 -9.83 -20.39 -20.28
N VAL A 492 -10.62 -19.33 -19.99
CA VAL A 492 -10.93 -18.23 -20.93
C VAL A 492 -10.64 -16.90 -20.23
N VAL A 493 -10.37 -15.83 -20.98
CA VAL A 493 -10.15 -14.47 -20.46
C VAL A 493 -11.31 -13.59 -20.90
N GLU A 494 -11.59 -12.52 -20.16
CA GLU A 494 -12.76 -11.65 -20.37
C GLU A 494 -12.84 -11.05 -21.79
N ASP A 495 -11.70 -10.84 -22.45
CA ASP A 495 -11.59 -10.34 -23.83
C ASP A 495 -11.54 -11.44 -24.91
N ASP A 496 -11.78 -12.69 -24.56
CA ASP A 496 -11.73 -13.80 -25.52
C ASP A 496 -12.94 -13.73 -26.48
N PRO A 497 -12.73 -13.79 -27.82
CA PRO A 497 -13.81 -13.78 -28.82
C PRO A 497 -14.86 -14.87 -28.59
N VAL A 498 -14.49 -15.98 -27.97
CA VAL A 498 -15.41 -17.10 -27.64
C VAL A 498 -16.43 -16.69 -26.57
N VAL A 499 -16.05 -15.86 -25.60
CA VAL A 499 -16.94 -15.35 -24.54
C VAL A 499 -17.90 -14.30 -25.13
N GLN A 500 -17.40 -13.47 -26.05
CA GLN A 500 -18.24 -12.49 -26.76
C GLN A 500 -19.29 -13.17 -27.66
N GLU A 501 -18.90 -14.22 -28.34
CA GLU A 501 -19.80 -14.99 -29.21
C GLU A 501 -20.83 -15.78 -28.37
N ALA A 502 -20.47 -16.35 -27.25
CA ALA A 502 -21.39 -17.00 -26.31
C ALA A 502 -22.42 -16.01 -25.72
N ARG A 503 -22.02 -14.78 -25.43
CA ARG A 503 -22.95 -13.69 -25.03
C ARG A 503 -23.88 -13.29 -26.18
N ARG A 504 -23.37 -13.26 -27.38
CA ARG A 504 -24.16 -12.90 -28.60
C ARG A 504 -25.20 -13.96 -28.95
N LEU A 505 -24.95 -15.23 -28.62
CA LEU A 505 -25.87 -16.36 -28.82
C LEU A 505 -26.85 -16.56 -27.64
N GLY A 506 -26.94 -15.60 -26.70
CA GLY A 506 -27.92 -15.61 -25.60
C GLY A 506 -27.52 -16.39 -24.35
N GLY A 507 -26.25 -16.75 -24.22
CA GLY A 507 -25.69 -17.33 -23.00
C GLY A 507 -25.68 -16.28 -21.86
N GLN A 508 -26.43 -16.52 -20.79
CA GLN A 508 -26.44 -15.65 -19.60
C GLN A 508 -25.24 -15.95 -18.72
N VAL A 509 -24.30 -15.01 -18.65
CA VAL A 509 -23.27 -14.98 -17.61
C VAL A 509 -23.92 -14.48 -16.32
N ARG A 510 -24.19 -15.36 -15.36
CA ARG A 510 -24.64 -14.95 -14.02
C ARG A 510 -23.42 -14.78 -13.11
N PRO A 511 -23.16 -13.56 -12.58
CA PRO A 511 -22.18 -13.40 -11.53
C PRO A 511 -22.65 -14.17 -10.30
N MET A 512 -21.80 -15.05 -9.78
CA MET A 512 -22.04 -15.70 -8.50
C MET A 512 -21.83 -14.68 -7.39
N ALA A 513 -22.88 -14.38 -6.63
CA ALA A 513 -22.81 -13.56 -5.43
C ALA A 513 -21.81 -14.18 -4.46
N ASN A 514 -20.81 -13.42 -4.06
CA ASN A 514 -19.91 -13.76 -2.97
C ASN A 514 -20.77 -13.88 -1.70
N GLY A 515 -21.02 -15.08 -1.27
CA GLY A 515 -21.60 -15.39 0.04
C GLY A 515 -20.57 -15.07 1.12
N SER A 516 -21.02 -14.32 2.12
CA SER A 516 -20.43 -13.82 3.36
C SER A 516 -19.44 -14.78 4.06
#